data_49647d28a958c3983d28c90961f0e821
#
_entry.id   49647d28a958c3983d28c90961f0e821
#
_cell.length_a   1.000
_cell.length_b   1.000
_cell.length_c   1.000
_cell.angle_alpha   90.00
_cell.angle_beta   90.00
_cell.angle_gamma   90.00
#
_symmetry.space_group_name_H-M   'P 1'
#
loop_
_entity.id
_entity.type
_entity.pdbx_description
1 polymer ?
#
loop_
_entity_poly.entity_id
_entity_poly.type
_entity_poly.pdbx_seq_one_letter_code
_entity_poly.pdbx_strand_id
1 'polypeptide(L)'
;MKTLPLLICASLLGSVTLASSVQAAPAAQIAKGDVASRVQALNALLAEQWQHTLQNSPEFATILGDLRYNDRWSDLSLAHAAAERKTTADFLKRFEAIDTSGFSDTDKLNQQLMVRQLKDSLKSYDLKLNEMPLDQMSGVHIALAGFVSSIPFNNTKEYDDYLTRLRAVPKAFDQVIGVARKGMADKMMPPKYLLEKVVTQIDSIEKPAGMDSVFAEPLKHFPKTVAAADQKRLHDEILKAIDEDVRPAYRKLGEFVAREYAPQGRTQPGIWALPNGDAIYRFDVEQMTTTDKTPAQIHALGLSEVKRIEGEMTRIAKSQGFADLASFRASLKSNPATHATSREDILNRYRGFLAQMQPELPKLFGILPKTKVVVMPVEAFREKSAAAAEYHQGTPDGSRPGQIFVNTGDFANRSVLTIESTAYHEGIPGHHLQISIAQTLPKLPPFRQQAGYTAYIEGWA
;
A
#
# COMPACT_ATOMS: atom_id res chain seq x y z
N MET A 1 64.59 -32.66 36.51
CA MET A 1 63.88 -33.01 37.75
C MET A 1 62.41 -32.60 37.52
N LYS A 2 61.58 -33.61 37.44
CA LYS A 2 60.12 -33.65 37.60
C LYS A 2 59.26 -32.55 37.00
N THR A 3 58.75 -32.82 35.82
CA THR A 3 57.61 -32.21 35.16
C THR A 3 56.31 -32.76 35.74
N LEU A 4 55.35 -31.86 36.02
CA LEU A 4 53.96 -32.18 36.40
C LEU A 4 53.05 -31.61 35.32
N PRO A 5 52.12 -32.39 34.71
CA PRO A 5 51.23 -31.90 33.68
C PRO A 5 49.99 -31.23 34.27
N LEU A 6 49.57 -30.14 33.68
CA LEU A 6 48.35 -29.40 33.98
C LEU A 6 47.16 -30.08 33.28
N LEU A 7 46.19 -30.56 34.05
CA LEU A 7 44.91 -31.03 33.57
C LEU A 7 44.03 -29.81 33.24
N ILE A 8 43.60 -29.68 31.97
CA ILE A 8 42.59 -28.74 31.55
C ILE A 8 41.22 -29.48 31.60
N CYS A 9 40.40 -29.12 32.56
CA CYS A 9 38.97 -29.51 32.57
C CYS A 9 38.22 -28.60 31.61
N ALA A 10 37.80 -29.16 30.47
CA ALA A 10 36.83 -28.52 29.60
C ALA A 10 35.41 -28.74 30.18
N SER A 11 34.84 -27.69 30.72
CA SER A 11 33.39 -27.67 31.10
C SER A 11 32.58 -27.34 29.86
N LEU A 12 31.90 -28.34 29.30
CA LEU A 12 30.84 -28.20 28.32
C LEU A 12 29.59 -27.62 29.00
N LEU A 13 29.37 -26.32 28.86
CA LEU A 13 28.09 -25.69 29.13
C LEU A 13 27.19 -25.88 27.87
N GLY A 14 26.40 -26.93 27.93
CA GLY A 14 25.33 -27.14 26.96
C GLY A 14 24.20 -26.12 27.18
N SER A 15 24.09 -25.14 26.35
CA SER A 15 22.93 -24.25 26.29
C SER A 15 21.75 -25.03 25.72
N VAL A 16 20.90 -25.56 26.57
CA VAL A 16 19.59 -26.10 26.19
C VAL A 16 18.67 -24.90 25.92
N THR A 17 18.55 -24.51 24.67
CA THR A 17 17.45 -23.64 24.23
C THR A 17 16.17 -24.45 24.27
N LEU A 18 15.38 -24.25 25.31
CA LEU A 18 13.99 -24.70 25.38
C LEU A 18 13.20 -23.86 24.37
N ALA A 19 13.11 -24.34 23.14
CA ALA A 19 12.09 -23.92 22.21
C ALA A 19 10.75 -24.42 22.76
N SER A 20 10.02 -23.56 23.46
CA SER A 20 8.64 -23.83 23.85
C SER A 20 7.81 -23.88 22.58
N SER A 21 7.60 -25.08 22.03
CA SER A 21 6.58 -25.33 21.04
C SER A 21 5.22 -25.11 21.71
N VAL A 22 4.63 -23.95 21.50
CA VAL A 22 3.21 -23.72 21.82
C VAL A 22 2.44 -24.61 20.86
N GLN A 23 2.10 -25.79 21.32
CA GLN A 23 1.26 -26.73 20.61
C GLN A 23 -0.15 -26.14 20.60
N ALA A 24 -0.62 -25.67 19.43
CA ALA A 24 -1.97 -25.15 19.27
C ALA A 24 -2.96 -26.26 19.70
N ALA A 25 -3.81 -25.97 20.67
CA ALA A 25 -4.85 -26.89 21.10
C ALA A 25 -5.79 -27.23 19.92
N PRO A 26 -6.28 -28.47 19.79
CA PRO A 26 -7.17 -28.86 18.70
C PRO A 26 -8.42 -27.96 18.67
N ALA A 27 -8.80 -27.44 17.53
CA ALA A 27 -9.93 -26.52 17.33
C ALA A 27 -11.25 -26.99 17.95
N ALA A 28 -11.47 -28.30 18.05
CA ALA A 28 -12.66 -28.88 18.68
C ALA A 28 -12.72 -28.73 20.21
N GLN A 29 -11.58 -28.54 20.91
CA GLN A 29 -11.53 -28.28 22.35
C GLN A 29 -11.77 -26.79 22.68
N ILE A 30 -11.42 -25.90 21.78
CA ILE A 30 -11.57 -24.44 21.93
C ILE A 30 -13.05 -24.04 21.84
N ALA A 31 -13.84 -24.72 20.99
CA ALA A 31 -15.26 -24.43 20.79
C ALA A 31 -16.16 -24.69 22.04
N LYS A 32 -15.67 -25.41 23.05
CA LYS A 32 -16.43 -25.80 24.26
C LYS A 32 -15.93 -25.14 25.53
N GLY A 33 -14.94 -24.24 25.47
CA GLY A 33 -14.42 -23.52 26.65
C GLY A 33 -15.38 -22.44 27.17
N ASP A 34 -15.09 -21.94 28.37
CA ASP A 34 -15.77 -20.75 28.88
C ASP A 34 -15.49 -19.52 28.01
N VAL A 35 -16.23 -18.43 28.23
CA VAL A 35 -16.12 -17.21 27.45
C VAL A 35 -14.68 -16.68 27.44
N ALA A 36 -13.99 -16.69 28.59
CA ALA A 36 -12.64 -16.15 28.69
C ALA A 36 -11.64 -16.97 27.86
N SER A 37 -11.72 -18.31 27.93
CA SER A 37 -10.88 -19.21 27.10
C SER A 37 -11.11 -19.02 25.60
N ARG A 38 -12.37 -18.81 25.18
CA ARG A 38 -12.70 -18.59 23.77
C ARG A 38 -12.21 -17.22 23.28
N VAL A 39 -12.29 -16.16 24.10
CA VAL A 39 -11.72 -14.83 23.80
C VAL A 39 -10.19 -14.92 23.69
N GLN A 40 -9.53 -15.66 24.59
CA GLN A 40 -8.09 -15.88 24.51
C GLN A 40 -7.71 -16.62 23.22
N ALA A 41 -8.48 -17.63 22.82
CA ALA A 41 -8.26 -18.36 21.56
C ALA A 41 -8.44 -17.46 20.34
N LEU A 42 -9.47 -16.59 20.32
CA LEU A 42 -9.64 -15.60 19.27
C LEU A 42 -8.42 -14.68 19.15
N ASN A 43 -7.97 -14.12 20.26
CA ASN A 43 -6.83 -13.22 20.28
C ASN A 43 -5.52 -13.90 19.84
N ALA A 44 -5.30 -15.15 20.23
CA ALA A 44 -4.15 -15.96 19.81
C ALA A 44 -4.20 -16.20 18.28
N LEU A 45 -5.38 -16.53 17.73
CA LEU A 45 -5.55 -16.76 16.31
C LEU A 45 -5.39 -15.46 15.48
N LEU A 46 -5.87 -14.33 16.00
CA LEU A 46 -5.63 -13.02 15.39
C LEU A 46 -4.14 -12.67 15.36
N ALA A 47 -3.40 -12.95 16.43
CA ALA A 47 -1.97 -12.73 16.49
C ALA A 47 -1.20 -13.66 15.52
N GLU A 48 -1.59 -14.93 15.41
CA GLU A 48 -1.02 -15.89 14.45
C GLU A 48 -1.24 -15.41 13.00
N GLN A 49 -2.47 -15.02 12.66
CA GLN A 49 -2.81 -14.51 11.33
C GLN A 49 -2.04 -13.24 11.01
N TRP A 50 -1.86 -12.34 11.98
CA TRP A 50 -1.07 -11.14 11.83
C TRP A 50 0.40 -11.43 11.53
N GLN A 51 1.02 -12.37 12.27
CA GLN A 51 2.40 -12.79 11.99
C GLN A 51 2.54 -13.43 10.60
N HIS A 52 1.55 -14.22 10.19
CA HIS A 52 1.50 -14.77 8.83
C HIS A 52 1.44 -13.64 7.78
N THR A 53 0.60 -12.61 7.97
CA THR A 53 0.52 -11.46 7.08
C THR A 53 1.86 -10.74 6.95
N LEU A 54 2.52 -10.43 8.07
CA LEU A 54 3.82 -9.71 8.05
C LEU A 54 4.91 -10.54 7.36
N GLN A 55 4.93 -11.85 7.57
CA GLN A 55 5.90 -12.74 6.95
C GLN A 55 5.73 -12.83 5.43
N ASN A 56 4.48 -12.82 4.95
CA ASN A 56 4.15 -13.00 3.53
C ASN A 56 3.99 -11.66 2.78
N SER A 57 4.06 -10.54 3.51
CA SER A 57 4.04 -9.17 2.95
C SER A 57 5.19 -8.34 3.54
N PRO A 58 6.46 -8.67 3.19
CA PRO A 58 7.65 -7.98 3.70
C PRO A 58 7.62 -6.47 3.49
N GLU A 59 7.08 -6.00 2.38
CA GLU A 59 6.92 -4.58 2.06
C GLU A 59 5.98 -3.92 3.09
N PHE A 60 4.86 -4.56 3.39
CA PHE A 60 3.92 -4.05 4.38
C PHE A 60 4.54 -4.04 5.79
N ALA A 61 5.28 -5.10 6.15
CA ALA A 61 6.03 -5.13 7.40
C ALA A 61 7.01 -3.94 7.50
N THR A 62 7.78 -3.65 6.44
CA THR A 62 8.69 -2.49 6.39
C THR A 62 7.92 -1.16 6.56
N ILE A 63 6.78 -1.00 5.88
CA ILE A 63 5.92 0.20 6.01
C ILE A 63 5.50 0.43 7.46
N LEU A 64 5.24 -0.64 8.21
CA LEU A 64 4.87 -0.57 9.62
C LEU A 64 6.06 -0.42 10.58
N GLY A 65 7.29 -0.45 10.07
CA GLY A 65 8.52 -0.40 10.88
C GLY A 65 8.96 -1.76 11.42
N ASP A 66 8.34 -2.86 11.01
CA ASP A 66 8.79 -4.22 11.32
C ASP A 66 9.84 -4.68 10.29
N LEU A 67 11.10 -4.53 10.65
CA LEU A 67 12.24 -4.77 9.76
C LEU A 67 12.71 -6.23 9.72
N ARG A 68 12.01 -7.17 10.36
CA ARG A 68 12.39 -8.60 10.39
C ARG A 68 12.49 -9.23 9.00
N TYR A 69 11.78 -8.68 8.03
CA TYR A 69 11.68 -9.19 6.66
C TYR A 69 12.20 -8.17 5.64
N ASN A 70 13.02 -7.21 6.08
CA ASN A 70 13.45 -6.07 5.26
C ASN A 70 14.41 -6.44 4.13
N ASP A 71 14.90 -7.68 4.14
CA ASP A 71 15.85 -8.25 3.17
C ASP A 71 15.18 -8.94 1.96
N ARG A 72 13.85 -8.95 1.86
CA ARG A 72 13.14 -9.73 0.83
C ARG A 72 11.90 -9.03 0.28
N TRP A 73 11.47 -9.47 -0.90
CA TRP A 73 10.17 -9.17 -1.50
C TRP A 73 9.16 -10.26 -1.20
N SER A 74 7.86 -9.94 -1.32
CA SER A 74 6.79 -10.93 -1.36
C SER A 74 7.04 -11.96 -2.46
N ASP A 75 6.67 -13.21 -2.22
CA ASP A 75 6.68 -14.23 -3.27
C ASP A 75 5.44 -14.07 -4.16
N LEU A 76 5.66 -13.60 -5.39
CA LEU A 76 4.61 -13.31 -6.36
C LEU A 76 4.29 -14.50 -7.27
N SER A 77 4.79 -15.72 -6.97
CA SER A 77 4.59 -16.89 -7.81
C SER A 77 3.17 -17.46 -7.73
N LEU A 78 2.74 -18.15 -8.81
CA LEU A 78 1.50 -18.91 -8.84
C LEU A 78 1.45 -20.01 -7.77
N ALA A 79 2.59 -20.61 -7.46
CA ALA A 79 2.70 -21.66 -6.43
C ALA A 79 2.41 -21.07 -5.04
N HIS A 80 2.97 -19.89 -4.75
CA HIS A 80 2.70 -19.18 -3.50
C HIS A 80 1.23 -18.75 -3.42
N ALA A 81 0.66 -18.17 -4.47
CA ALA A 81 -0.74 -17.79 -4.52
C ALA A 81 -1.68 -18.99 -4.22
N ALA A 82 -1.38 -20.18 -4.76
CA ALA A 82 -2.14 -21.38 -4.47
C ALA A 82 -2.00 -21.85 -3.02
N ALA A 83 -0.80 -21.74 -2.43
CA ALA A 83 -0.55 -22.03 -1.02
C ALA A 83 -1.29 -21.05 -0.10
N GLU A 84 -1.21 -19.76 -0.40
CA GLU A 84 -1.89 -18.71 0.36
C GLU A 84 -3.41 -18.84 0.33
N ARG A 85 -4.00 -19.20 -0.82
CA ARG A 85 -5.43 -19.50 -0.90
C ARG A 85 -5.83 -20.61 0.07
N LYS A 86 -5.01 -21.66 0.17
CA LYS A 86 -5.26 -22.79 1.09
C LYS A 86 -5.12 -22.35 2.55
N THR A 87 -4.09 -21.60 2.87
CA THR A 87 -3.85 -21.06 4.23
C THR A 87 -4.96 -20.09 4.64
N THR A 88 -5.41 -19.23 3.74
CA THR A 88 -6.56 -18.33 3.95
C THR A 88 -7.84 -19.12 4.27
N ALA A 89 -8.10 -20.21 3.55
CA ALA A 89 -9.25 -21.09 3.81
C ALA A 89 -9.16 -21.79 5.18
N ASP A 90 -7.95 -22.19 5.61
CA ASP A 90 -7.73 -22.77 6.93
C ASP A 90 -7.97 -21.73 8.05
N PHE A 91 -7.42 -20.53 7.92
CA PHE A 91 -7.71 -19.45 8.86
C PHE A 91 -9.21 -19.16 8.95
N LEU A 92 -9.91 -19.02 7.80
CA LEU A 92 -11.34 -18.78 7.77
C LEU A 92 -12.10 -19.85 8.57
N LYS A 93 -11.82 -21.13 8.31
CA LYS A 93 -12.43 -22.25 9.01
C LYS A 93 -12.20 -22.18 10.51
N ARG A 94 -10.98 -21.84 10.95
CA ARG A 94 -10.62 -21.72 12.37
C ARG A 94 -11.31 -20.55 13.04
N PHE A 95 -11.41 -19.39 12.38
CA PHE A 95 -12.14 -18.23 12.91
C PHE A 95 -13.64 -18.49 13.01
N GLU A 96 -14.26 -19.13 12.01
CA GLU A 96 -15.69 -19.47 12.03
C GLU A 96 -16.03 -20.52 13.08
N ALA A 97 -15.08 -21.37 13.48
CA ALA A 97 -15.29 -22.36 14.51
C ALA A 97 -15.34 -21.78 15.94
N ILE A 98 -14.95 -20.51 16.14
CA ILE A 98 -14.99 -19.86 17.46
C ILE A 98 -16.43 -19.38 17.74
N ASP A 99 -17.09 -19.98 18.73
CA ASP A 99 -18.38 -19.50 19.22
C ASP A 99 -18.20 -18.17 19.98
N THR A 100 -18.81 -17.11 19.48
CA THR A 100 -18.74 -15.75 20.04
C THR A 100 -19.88 -15.44 21.03
N SER A 101 -20.69 -16.42 21.43
CA SER A 101 -21.74 -16.24 22.45
C SER A 101 -21.14 -15.74 23.76
N GLY A 102 -21.66 -14.64 24.29
CA GLY A 102 -21.15 -14.03 25.52
C GLY A 102 -19.90 -13.14 25.34
N PHE A 103 -19.36 -12.99 24.13
CA PHE A 103 -18.26 -12.06 23.86
C PHE A 103 -18.70 -10.61 23.99
N SER A 104 -17.76 -9.71 24.28
CA SER A 104 -17.99 -8.28 24.14
C SER A 104 -18.28 -7.91 22.67
N ASP A 105 -18.93 -6.76 22.45
CA ASP A 105 -19.18 -6.30 21.08
C ASP A 105 -17.88 -6.06 20.30
N THR A 106 -16.82 -5.63 20.99
CA THR A 106 -15.49 -5.46 20.39
C THR A 106 -14.90 -6.79 19.92
N ASP A 107 -14.96 -7.86 20.75
CA ASP A 107 -14.42 -9.16 20.36
C ASP A 107 -15.23 -9.81 19.24
N LYS A 108 -16.57 -9.67 19.28
CA LYS A 108 -17.45 -10.10 18.17
C LYS A 108 -17.05 -9.39 16.87
N LEU A 109 -16.90 -8.07 16.94
CA LEU A 109 -16.50 -7.28 15.77
C LEU A 109 -15.12 -7.68 15.25
N ASN A 110 -14.15 -7.97 16.11
CA ASN A 110 -12.83 -8.45 15.71
C ASN A 110 -12.93 -9.74 14.89
N GLN A 111 -13.73 -10.71 15.35
CA GLN A 111 -13.93 -11.97 14.62
C GLN A 111 -14.67 -11.73 13.29
N GLN A 112 -15.74 -10.94 13.29
CA GLN A 112 -16.54 -10.65 12.10
C GLN A 112 -15.73 -9.95 10.99
N LEU A 113 -14.92 -8.96 11.36
CA LEU A 113 -14.06 -8.25 10.41
C LEU A 113 -12.99 -9.16 9.82
N MET A 114 -12.36 -10.03 10.64
CA MET A 114 -11.38 -10.98 10.15
C MET A 114 -12.03 -12.02 9.22
N VAL A 115 -13.18 -12.58 9.60
CA VAL A 115 -13.94 -13.52 8.77
C VAL A 115 -14.32 -12.87 7.43
N ARG A 116 -14.77 -11.61 7.43
CA ARG A 116 -15.07 -10.88 6.20
C ARG A 116 -13.82 -10.74 5.33
N GLN A 117 -12.71 -10.27 5.89
CA GLN A 117 -11.45 -10.09 5.15
C GLN A 117 -10.96 -11.39 4.50
N LEU A 118 -11.06 -12.53 5.21
CA LEU A 118 -10.66 -13.83 4.68
C LEU A 118 -11.61 -14.31 3.58
N LYS A 119 -12.92 -14.08 3.71
CA LYS A 119 -13.92 -14.38 2.66
C LYS A 119 -13.68 -13.55 1.40
N ASP A 120 -13.43 -12.25 1.56
CA ASP A 120 -13.15 -11.35 0.45
C ASP A 120 -11.86 -11.77 -0.27
N SER A 121 -10.83 -12.16 0.48
CA SER A 121 -9.58 -12.70 -0.08
C SER A 121 -9.82 -13.98 -0.91
N LEU A 122 -10.56 -14.95 -0.37
CA LEU A 122 -10.90 -16.17 -1.11
C LEU A 122 -11.72 -15.88 -2.36
N LYS A 123 -12.68 -14.97 -2.27
CA LYS A 123 -13.50 -14.54 -3.42
C LYS A 123 -12.65 -13.88 -4.50
N SER A 124 -11.65 -13.08 -4.13
CA SER A 124 -10.70 -12.49 -5.06
C SER A 124 -9.91 -13.56 -5.83
N TYR A 125 -9.45 -14.63 -5.16
CA TYR A 125 -8.83 -15.78 -5.82
C TYR A 125 -9.78 -16.51 -6.77
N ASP A 126 -11.03 -16.74 -6.36
CA ASP A 126 -12.04 -17.41 -7.19
C ASP A 126 -12.37 -16.59 -8.45
N LEU A 127 -12.33 -15.27 -8.34
CA LEU A 127 -12.52 -14.34 -9.46
C LEU A 127 -11.23 -14.09 -10.26
N LYS A 128 -10.09 -14.69 -9.87
CA LYS A 128 -8.78 -14.59 -10.55
C LYS A 128 -8.23 -13.15 -10.64
N LEU A 129 -8.57 -12.29 -9.70
CA LEU A 129 -8.14 -10.88 -9.73
C LEU A 129 -6.61 -10.75 -9.61
N ASN A 130 -5.95 -11.68 -8.94
CA ASN A 130 -4.50 -11.75 -8.81
C ASN A 130 -3.77 -12.07 -10.13
N GLU A 131 -4.48 -12.50 -11.20
CA GLU A 131 -3.88 -12.83 -12.48
C GLU A 131 -3.60 -11.62 -13.39
N MET A 132 -3.93 -10.40 -12.95
CA MET A 132 -3.63 -9.13 -13.64
C MET A 132 -2.61 -8.30 -12.84
N PRO A 133 -1.33 -8.70 -12.76
CA PRO A 133 -0.35 -8.10 -11.85
C PRO A 133 0.21 -6.75 -12.32
N LEU A 134 -0.17 -6.29 -13.51
CA LEU A 134 0.38 -5.09 -14.15
C LEU A 134 -0.74 -4.12 -14.55
N ASP A 135 -0.73 -2.95 -13.96
CA ASP A 135 -1.57 -1.81 -14.31
C ASP A 135 -0.76 -0.50 -14.20
N GLN A 136 -1.29 0.60 -14.73
CA GLN A 136 -0.60 1.88 -14.79
C GLN A 136 -0.64 2.68 -13.47
N MET A 137 -1.37 2.24 -12.44
CA MET A 137 -1.50 2.97 -11.17
C MET A 137 -0.75 2.31 -10.03
N SER A 138 -0.86 1.00 -9.91
CA SER A 138 -0.37 0.21 -8.77
C SER A 138 0.46 -1.02 -9.18
N GLY A 139 0.72 -1.19 -10.47
CA GLY A 139 1.48 -2.33 -10.99
C GLY A 139 2.84 -2.48 -10.32
N VAL A 140 3.30 -3.71 -10.16
CA VAL A 140 4.52 -4.06 -9.42
C VAL A 140 5.77 -3.27 -9.85
N HIS A 141 5.87 -2.89 -11.13
CA HIS A 141 6.98 -2.09 -11.67
C HIS A 141 7.06 -0.69 -11.04
N ILE A 142 5.89 -0.07 -10.75
CA ILE A 142 5.82 1.21 -10.03
C ILE A 142 6.02 0.99 -8.54
N ALA A 143 5.35 -0.03 -7.98
CA ALA A 143 5.38 -0.32 -6.56
C ALA A 143 6.80 -0.55 -6.05
N LEU A 144 7.64 -1.32 -6.77
CA LEU A 144 9.03 -1.56 -6.39
C LEU A 144 9.86 -0.26 -6.41
N ALA A 145 9.70 0.55 -7.46
CA ALA A 145 10.44 1.81 -7.58
C ALA A 145 10.02 2.84 -6.51
N GLY A 146 8.72 3.00 -6.27
CA GLY A 146 8.19 3.90 -5.25
C GLY A 146 8.49 3.46 -3.82
N PHE A 147 8.65 2.15 -3.60
CA PHE A 147 8.90 1.58 -2.27
C PHE A 147 10.23 2.06 -1.64
N VAL A 148 11.20 2.51 -2.44
CA VAL A 148 12.48 3.06 -1.97
C VAL A 148 12.25 4.15 -0.91
N SER A 149 11.24 5.00 -1.09
CA SER A 149 10.90 6.08 -0.15
C SER A 149 10.36 5.59 1.21
N SER A 150 9.96 4.32 1.30
CA SER A 150 9.42 3.71 2.52
C SER A 150 10.44 2.91 3.31
N ILE A 151 11.61 2.63 2.72
CA ILE A 151 12.68 1.87 3.36
C ILE A 151 13.46 2.78 4.30
N PRO A 152 13.72 2.38 5.55
CA PRO A 152 14.63 3.11 6.43
C PRO A 152 16.09 2.88 6.00
N PHE A 153 16.92 3.92 6.14
CA PHE A 153 18.35 3.89 5.81
C PHE A 153 19.17 4.49 6.96
N ASN A 154 18.96 3.97 8.19
CA ASN A 154 19.55 4.53 9.40
C ASN A 154 20.91 3.92 9.77
N ASN A 155 21.27 2.76 9.22
CA ASN A 155 22.47 2.01 9.55
C ASN A 155 22.91 1.08 8.41
N THR A 156 24.13 0.55 8.48
CA THR A 156 24.73 -0.32 7.46
C THR A 156 23.84 -1.53 7.12
N LYS A 157 23.20 -2.17 8.13
CA LYS A 157 22.36 -3.33 7.91
C LYS A 157 21.15 -3.02 7.00
N GLU A 158 20.51 -1.88 7.19
CA GLU A 158 19.35 -1.50 6.38
C GLU A 158 19.72 -1.27 4.90
N TYR A 159 20.93 -0.77 4.64
CA TYR A 159 21.48 -0.72 3.28
C TYR A 159 21.82 -2.11 2.71
N ASP A 160 22.36 -3.01 3.53
CA ASP A 160 22.65 -4.40 3.11
C ASP A 160 21.34 -5.17 2.81
N ASP A 161 20.30 -4.97 3.61
CA ASP A 161 18.97 -5.51 3.35
C ASP A 161 18.40 -4.98 2.02
N TYR A 162 18.56 -3.67 1.78
CA TYR A 162 18.15 -3.05 0.53
C TYR A 162 18.90 -3.61 -0.68
N LEU A 163 20.21 -3.76 -0.58
CA LEU A 163 21.03 -4.38 -1.62
C LEU A 163 20.55 -5.81 -1.93
N THR A 164 20.16 -6.57 -0.91
CA THR A 164 19.60 -7.91 -1.08
C THR A 164 18.27 -7.86 -1.85
N ARG A 165 17.41 -6.89 -1.54
CA ARG A 165 16.16 -6.65 -2.30
C ARG A 165 16.44 -6.30 -3.76
N LEU A 166 17.40 -5.42 -4.06
CA LEU A 166 17.75 -5.05 -5.43
C LEU A 166 18.17 -6.27 -6.25
N ARG A 167 19.02 -7.13 -5.69
CA ARG A 167 19.46 -8.38 -6.32
C ARG A 167 18.33 -9.40 -6.52
N ALA A 168 17.22 -9.27 -5.80
CA ALA A 168 16.06 -10.13 -5.91
C ALA A 168 15.00 -9.65 -6.93
N VAL A 169 15.14 -8.44 -7.49
CA VAL A 169 14.20 -7.87 -8.47
C VAL A 169 14.02 -8.77 -9.71
N PRO A 170 15.09 -9.37 -10.30
CA PRO A 170 14.92 -10.27 -11.44
C PRO A 170 13.95 -11.43 -11.15
N LYS A 171 14.10 -12.08 -9.98
CA LYS A 171 13.21 -13.17 -9.56
C LYS A 171 11.76 -12.71 -9.40
N ALA A 172 11.54 -11.55 -8.76
CA ALA A 172 10.21 -10.99 -8.57
C ALA A 172 9.52 -10.73 -9.92
N PHE A 173 10.23 -10.16 -10.90
CA PHE A 173 9.66 -9.91 -12.21
C PHE A 173 9.45 -11.18 -13.03
N ASP A 174 10.28 -12.20 -12.89
CA ASP A 174 10.03 -13.51 -13.53
C ASP A 174 8.75 -14.16 -13.00
N GLN A 175 8.46 -14.02 -11.71
CA GLN A 175 7.19 -14.46 -11.12
C GLN A 175 6.01 -13.66 -11.68
N VAL A 176 6.13 -12.33 -11.78
CA VAL A 176 5.10 -11.45 -12.38
C VAL A 176 4.81 -11.84 -13.84
N ILE A 177 5.83 -12.08 -14.64
CA ILE A 177 5.68 -12.55 -16.02
C ILE A 177 4.93 -13.90 -16.06
N GLY A 178 5.25 -14.80 -15.13
CA GLY A 178 4.55 -16.09 -15.00
C GLY A 178 3.06 -15.91 -14.68
N VAL A 179 2.74 -15.03 -13.75
CA VAL A 179 1.34 -14.71 -13.40
C VAL A 179 0.62 -14.04 -14.56
N ALA A 180 1.25 -13.06 -15.21
CA ALA A 180 0.67 -12.38 -16.37
C ALA A 180 0.37 -13.35 -17.52
N ARG A 181 1.26 -14.31 -17.81
CA ARG A 181 1.01 -15.37 -18.79
C ARG A 181 -0.16 -16.27 -18.41
N LYS A 182 -0.34 -16.58 -17.12
CA LYS A 182 -1.53 -17.28 -16.63
C LYS A 182 -2.79 -16.46 -16.89
N GLY A 183 -2.77 -15.16 -16.59
CA GLY A 183 -3.87 -14.25 -16.88
C GLY A 183 -4.21 -14.17 -18.37
N MET A 184 -3.19 -14.13 -19.25
CA MET A 184 -3.39 -14.23 -20.71
C MET A 184 -4.15 -15.50 -21.09
N ALA A 185 -3.73 -16.66 -20.58
CA ALA A 185 -4.40 -17.92 -20.85
C ALA A 185 -5.85 -17.96 -20.36
N ASP A 186 -6.13 -17.30 -19.23
CA ASP A 186 -7.46 -17.23 -18.62
C ASP A 186 -8.28 -16.04 -19.14
N LYS A 187 -7.75 -15.25 -20.08
CA LYS A 187 -8.36 -14.03 -20.63
C LYS A 187 -8.58 -12.93 -19.57
N MET A 188 -7.87 -13.00 -18.46
CA MET A 188 -7.83 -11.96 -17.43
C MET A 188 -6.81 -10.90 -17.86
N MET A 189 -7.26 -9.96 -18.70
CA MET A 189 -6.38 -8.99 -19.34
C MET A 189 -6.80 -7.55 -19.01
N PRO A 190 -5.87 -6.68 -18.62
CA PRO A 190 -6.12 -5.24 -18.59
C PRO A 190 -6.39 -4.67 -19.98
N PRO A 191 -6.99 -3.46 -20.09
CA PRO A 191 -7.14 -2.77 -21.37
C PRO A 191 -5.78 -2.48 -22.02
N LYS A 192 -5.70 -2.71 -23.35
CA LYS A 192 -4.47 -2.52 -24.12
C LYS A 192 -3.86 -1.14 -23.92
N TYR A 193 -4.65 -0.08 -24.01
CA TYR A 193 -4.16 1.30 -23.88
C TYR A 193 -3.55 1.61 -22.49
N LEU A 194 -3.94 0.88 -21.45
CA LEU A 194 -3.35 0.99 -20.12
C LEU A 194 -2.01 0.25 -20.04
N LEU A 195 -1.90 -0.91 -20.69
CA LEU A 195 -0.65 -1.66 -20.80
C LEU A 195 0.41 -0.90 -21.62
N GLU A 196 0.00 -0.14 -22.63
CA GLU A 196 0.90 0.75 -23.38
C GLU A 196 1.49 1.86 -22.48
N LYS A 197 0.72 2.34 -21.50
CA LYS A 197 1.25 3.25 -20.46
C LYS A 197 2.25 2.55 -19.55
N VAL A 198 2.01 1.30 -19.18
CA VAL A 198 2.95 0.48 -18.40
C VAL A 198 4.31 0.37 -19.08
N VAL A 199 4.34 0.15 -20.41
CA VAL A 199 5.60 0.16 -21.17
C VAL A 199 6.35 1.48 -21.00
N THR A 200 5.65 2.60 -21.16
CA THR A 200 6.25 3.95 -21.01
C THR A 200 6.79 4.17 -19.59
N GLN A 201 6.10 3.69 -18.57
CA GLN A 201 6.54 3.79 -17.17
C GLN A 201 7.78 2.93 -16.91
N ILE A 202 7.79 1.70 -17.39
CA ILE A 202 8.96 0.79 -17.28
C ILE A 202 10.18 1.45 -17.92
N ASP A 203 10.03 2.00 -19.13
CA ASP A 203 11.09 2.73 -19.84
C ASP A 203 11.63 3.91 -19.00
N SER A 204 10.74 4.65 -18.36
CA SER A 204 11.10 5.80 -17.52
C SER A 204 11.88 5.42 -16.26
N ILE A 205 11.70 4.19 -15.75
CA ILE A 205 12.41 3.65 -14.60
C ILE A 205 13.74 2.98 -15.03
N GLU A 206 13.74 2.28 -16.17
CA GLU A 206 14.89 1.52 -16.67
C GLU A 206 16.00 2.39 -17.23
N LYS A 207 15.64 3.45 -18.00
CA LYS A 207 16.62 4.27 -18.74
C LYS A 207 17.60 5.04 -17.85
N PRO A 208 17.20 5.68 -16.75
CA PRO A 208 18.15 6.33 -15.86
C PRO A 208 19.16 5.33 -15.27
N ALA A 209 20.46 5.66 -15.37
CA ALA A 209 21.55 4.79 -14.95
C ALA A 209 22.35 5.41 -13.80
N GLY A 210 23.07 4.58 -13.04
CA GLY A 210 23.93 5.04 -11.96
C GLY A 210 23.15 5.91 -10.96
N MET A 211 23.69 7.07 -10.63
CA MET A 211 23.09 8.00 -9.64
C MET A 211 21.79 8.68 -10.11
N ASP A 212 21.43 8.61 -11.39
CA ASP A 212 20.16 9.14 -11.91
C ASP A 212 18.99 8.15 -11.72
N SER A 213 19.30 6.90 -11.38
CA SER A 213 18.28 5.89 -11.07
C SER A 213 17.54 6.23 -9.77
N VAL A 214 16.21 6.04 -9.74
CA VAL A 214 15.41 6.15 -8.51
C VAL A 214 15.91 5.22 -7.40
N PHE A 215 16.49 4.09 -7.76
CA PHE A 215 17.07 3.13 -6.82
C PHE A 215 18.38 3.60 -6.19
N ALA A 216 19.02 4.63 -6.73
CA ALA A 216 20.23 5.24 -6.17
C ALA A 216 19.94 6.37 -5.18
N GLU A 217 18.66 6.75 -4.98
CA GLU A 217 18.26 7.84 -4.09
C GLU A 217 18.90 7.74 -2.68
N PRO A 218 18.95 6.55 -2.02
CA PRO A 218 19.55 6.40 -0.70
C PRO A 218 21.05 6.69 -0.65
N LEU A 219 21.74 6.67 -1.80
CA LEU A 219 23.18 6.92 -1.90
C LEU A 219 23.54 8.40 -1.87
N LYS A 220 22.57 9.30 -2.08
CA LYS A 220 22.80 10.74 -2.08
C LYS A 220 23.16 11.29 -0.70
N HIS A 221 22.69 10.64 0.36
CA HIS A 221 22.87 11.09 1.74
C HIS A 221 22.97 9.90 2.69
N PHE A 222 24.20 9.49 3.03
CA PHE A 222 24.42 8.50 4.08
C PHE A 222 24.30 9.14 5.47
N PRO A 223 23.63 8.47 6.43
CA PRO A 223 23.60 8.92 7.81
C PRO A 223 24.98 8.74 8.47
N LYS A 224 25.25 9.52 9.50
CA LYS A 224 26.54 9.44 10.25
C LYS A 224 26.80 8.09 10.93
N THR A 225 25.77 7.29 11.09
CA THR A 225 25.81 5.93 11.65
C THR A 225 26.44 4.90 10.72
N VAL A 226 26.57 5.21 9.43
CA VAL A 226 27.24 4.36 8.43
C VAL A 226 28.70 4.83 8.30
N ALA A 227 29.65 3.94 8.61
CA ALA A 227 31.07 4.25 8.53
C ALA A 227 31.53 4.54 7.08
N ALA A 228 32.55 5.40 6.89
CA ALA A 228 33.00 5.82 5.56
C ALA A 228 33.42 4.63 4.65
N ALA A 229 34.00 3.58 5.22
CA ALA A 229 34.34 2.38 4.47
C ALA A 229 33.12 1.64 3.96
N ASP A 230 32.06 1.56 4.78
CA ASP A 230 30.77 0.98 4.39
C ASP A 230 30.04 1.86 3.37
N GLN A 231 30.08 3.19 3.53
CA GLN A 231 29.50 4.09 2.54
C GLN A 231 30.06 3.84 1.15
N LYS A 232 31.39 3.72 1.03
CA LYS A 232 32.05 3.42 -0.25
C LYS A 232 31.63 2.06 -0.80
N ARG A 233 31.67 1.01 0.02
CA ARG A 233 31.28 -0.35 -0.36
C ARG A 233 29.83 -0.38 -0.85
N LEU A 234 28.89 0.16 -0.04
CA LEU A 234 27.47 0.18 -0.34
C LEU A 234 27.14 1.00 -1.59
N HIS A 235 27.82 2.15 -1.77
CA HIS A 235 27.71 2.95 -2.98
C HIS A 235 28.06 2.11 -4.22
N ASP A 236 29.24 1.47 -4.22
CA ASP A 236 29.71 0.71 -5.37
C ASP A 236 28.83 -0.53 -5.63
N GLU A 237 28.45 -1.28 -4.57
CA GLU A 237 27.65 -2.49 -4.70
C GLU A 237 26.19 -2.21 -5.09
N ILE A 238 25.57 -1.13 -4.58
CA ILE A 238 24.20 -0.75 -4.94
C ILE A 238 24.14 -0.27 -6.39
N LEU A 239 25.09 0.57 -6.84
CA LEU A 239 25.14 0.98 -8.25
C LEU A 239 25.33 -0.22 -9.16
N LYS A 240 26.21 -1.17 -8.77
CA LYS A 240 26.39 -2.43 -9.50
C LYS A 240 25.09 -3.23 -9.59
N ALA A 241 24.38 -3.41 -8.47
CA ALA A 241 23.11 -4.12 -8.47
C ALA A 241 22.02 -3.42 -9.33
N ILE A 242 22.01 -2.08 -9.32
CA ILE A 242 21.11 -1.32 -10.21
C ILE A 242 21.40 -1.65 -11.67
N ASP A 243 22.67 -1.64 -12.09
CA ASP A 243 23.04 -1.81 -13.50
C ASP A 243 23.01 -3.29 -13.95
N GLU A 244 23.38 -4.23 -13.06
CA GLU A 244 23.50 -5.65 -13.43
C GLU A 244 22.22 -6.48 -13.13
N ASP A 245 21.41 -6.09 -12.13
CA ASP A 245 20.22 -6.83 -11.72
C ASP A 245 18.93 -6.07 -12.06
N VAL A 246 18.78 -4.83 -11.54
CA VAL A 246 17.51 -4.10 -11.60
C VAL A 246 17.16 -3.67 -13.03
N ARG A 247 18.04 -2.92 -13.68
CA ARG A 247 17.77 -2.41 -15.04
C ARG A 247 17.54 -3.51 -16.08
N PRO A 248 18.34 -4.60 -16.12
CA PRO A 248 18.05 -5.73 -17.02
C PRO A 248 16.72 -6.39 -16.72
N ALA A 249 16.30 -6.49 -15.45
CA ALA A 249 15.01 -7.04 -15.08
C ALA A 249 13.85 -6.16 -15.57
N TYR A 250 13.95 -4.84 -15.39
CA TYR A 250 12.98 -3.88 -15.94
C TYR A 250 12.90 -3.95 -17.46
N ARG A 251 14.04 -4.03 -18.15
CA ARG A 251 14.10 -4.19 -19.62
C ARG A 251 13.39 -5.45 -20.07
N LYS A 252 13.67 -6.60 -19.41
CA LYS A 252 13.01 -7.88 -19.70
C LYS A 252 11.49 -7.79 -19.49
N LEU A 253 11.05 -7.17 -18.39
CA LEU A 253 9.62 -6.94 -18.14
C LEU A 253 9.00 -6.04 -19.21
N GLY A 254 9.66 -4.95 -19.57
CA GLY A 254 9.21 -4.02 -20.62
C GLY A 254 9.07 -4.69 -21.97
N GLU A 255 10.05 -5.52 -22.38
CA GLU A 255 9.99 -6.29 -23.60
C GLU A 255 8.82 -7.29 -23.59
N PHE A 256 8.62 -8.00 -22.48
CA PHE A 256 7.47 -8.90 -22.31
C PHE A 256 6.14 -8.12 -22.46
N VAL A 257 6.00 -7.00 -21.76
CA VAL A 257 4.77 -6.20 -21.82
C VAL A 257 4.54 -5.68 -23.25
N ALA A 258 5.56 -5.12 -23.88
CA ALA A 258 5.44 -4.54 -25.22
C ALA A 258 5.14 -5.56 -26.31
N ARG A 259 5.78 -6.74 -26.26
CA ARG A 259 5.74 -7.73 -27.36
C ARG A 259 4.74 -8.85 -27.17
N GLU A 260 4.45 -9.24 -25.92
CA GLU A 260 3.58 -10.38 -25.63
C GLU A 260 2.28 -9.92 -24.95
N TYR A 261 2.34 -9.12 -23.87
CA TYR A 261 1.21 -8.87 -22.99
C TYR A 261 0.27 -7.77 -23.52
N ALA A 262 0.78 -6.57 -23.86
CA ALA A 262 -0.03 -5.46 -24.35
C ALA A 262 -0.75 -5.74 -25.68
N PRO A 263 -0.15 -6.46 -26.65
CA PRO A 263 -0.89 -6.83 -27.87
C PRO A 263 -2.16 -7.66 -27.61
N GLN A 264 -2.20 -8.43 -26.54
CA GLN A 264 -3.36 -9.24 -26.13
C GLN A 264 -4.29 -8.51 -25.17
N GLY A 265 -3.95 -7.29 -24.75
CA GLY A 265 -4.81 -6.44 -23.93
C GLY A 265 -6.18 -6.24 -24.58
N ARG A 266 -7.22 -6.23 -23.74
CA ARG A 266 -8.59 -6.06 -24.23
C ARG A 266 -8.80 -4.68 -24.83
N THR A 267 -9.61 -4.59 -25.89
CA THR A 267 -9.94 -3.34 -26.55
C THR A 267 -11.08 -2.59 -25.86
N GLN A 268 -11.96 -3.31 -25.20
CA GLN A 268 -13.06 -2.74 -24.45
C GLN A 268 -12.59 -2.30 -23.05
N PRO A 269 -12.83 -1.05 -22.62
CA PRO A 269 -12.27 -0.51 -21.40
C PRO A 269 -12.95 -1.05 -20.13
N GLY A 270 -14.25 -1.40 -20.21
CA GLY A 270 -15.03 -1.75 -19.03
C GLY A 270 -14.75 -3.17 -18.49
N ILE A 271 -14.98 -3.35 -17.20
CA ILE A 271 -14.74 -4.62 -16.49
C ILE A 271 -15.66 -5.75 -16.99
N TRP A 272 -16.81 -5.40 -17.58
CA TRP A 272 -17.74 -6.36 -18.21
C TRP A 272 -17.14 -7.18 -19.36
N ALA A 273 -16.01 -6.73 -19.89
CA ALA A 273 -15.29 -7.47 -20.95
C ALA A 273 -14.40 -8.59 -20.41
N LEU A 274 -14.25 -8.69 -19.10
CA LEU A 274 -13.53 -9.80 -18.44
C LEU A 274 -14.43 -11.03 -18.32
N PRO A 275 -13.88 -12.24 -18.29
CA PRO A 275 -14.61 -13.42 -17.84
C PRO A 275 -15.24 -13.14 -16.46
N ASN A 276 -16.53 -13.41 -16.34
CA ASN A 276 -17.28 -13.09 -15.10
C ASN A 276 -17.27 -11.61 -14.69
N GLY A 277 -17.13 -10.66 -15.63
CA GLY A 277 -17.01 -9.23 -15.34
C GLY A 277 -18.13 -8.66 -14.47
N ASP A 278 -19.38 -9.10 -14.65
CA ASP A 278 -20.50 -8.72 -13.78
C ASP A 278 -20.30 -9.20 -12.33
N ALA A 279 -19.81 -10.41 -12.13
CA ALA A 279 -19.56 -10.94 -10.80
C ALA A 279 -18.39 -10.20 -10.13
N ILE A 280 -17.34 -9.87 -10.89
CA ILE A 280 -16.22 -9.06 -10.43
C ILE A 280 -16.71 -7.68 -10.01
N TYR A 281 -17.48 -7.00 -10.85
CA TYR A 281 -17.96 -5.65 -10.54
C TYR A 281 -18.88 -5.60 -9.32
N ARG A 282 -19.76 -6.60 -9.14
CA ARG A 282 -20.58 -6.71 -7.93
C ARG A 282 -19.75 -6.94 -6.67
N PHE A 283 -18.74 -7.79 -6.77
CA PHE A 283 -17.80 -8.02 -5.67
C PHE A 283 -17.03 -6.73 -5.30
N ASP A 284 -16.52 -6.00 -6.29
CA ASP A 284 -15.82 -4.74 -6.06
C ASP A 284 -16.73 -3.70 -5.40
N VAL A 285 -17.98 -3.59 -5.86
CA VAL A 285 -18.97 -2.69 -5.26
C VAL A 285 -19.25 -3.07 -3.80
N GLU A 286 -19.47 -4.34 -3.49
CA GLU A 286 -19.71 -4.81 -2.12
C GLU A 286 -18.48 -4.56 -1.23
N GLN A 287 -17.29 -4.88 -1.72
CA GLN A 287 -16.04 -4.70 -0.98
C GLN A 287 -15.76 -3.22 -0.68
N MET A 288 -15.91 -2.34 -1.68
CA MET A 288 -15.58 -0.92 -1.56
C MET A 288 -16.61 -0.14 -0.74
N THR A 289 -17.91 -0.48 -0.90
CA THR A 289 -18.98 0.25 -0.22
C THR A 289 -19.39 -0.35 1.11
N THR A 290 -19.08 -1.61 1.36
CA THR A 290 -19.55 -2.40 2.51
C THR A 290 -21.09 -2.41 2.65
N THR A 291 -21.81 -2.30 1.54
CA THR A 291 -23.30 -2.28 1.50
C THR A 291 -23.83 -3.33 0.52
N ASP A 292 -25.12 -3.66 0.65
CA ASP A 292 -25.85 -4.56 -0.26
C ASP A 292 -26.42 -3.84 -1.49
N LYS A 293 -26.03 -2.58 -1.74
CA LYS A 293 -26.52 -1.80 -2.87
C LYS A 293 -26.04 -2.39 -4.19
N THR A 294 -26.97 -2.54 -5.12
CA THR A 294 -26.62 -2.95 -6.48
C THR A 294 -25.91 -1.83 -7.25
N PRO A 295 -25.12 -2.16 -8.28
CA PRO A 295 -24.53 -1.17 -9.18
C PRO A 295 -25.54 -0.16 -9.73
N ALA A 296 -26.74 -0.62 -10.11
CA ALA A 296 -27.81 0.24 -10.62
C ALA A 296 -28.33 1.25 -9.58
N GLN A 297 -28.47 0.81 -8.31
CA GLN A 297 -28.86 1.71 -7.21
C GLN A 297 -27.80 2.77 -6.93
N ILE A 298 -26.49 2.38 -6.96
CA ILE A 298 -25.38 3.32 -6.77
C ILE A 298 -25.30 4.30 -7.93
N HIS A 299 -25.49 3.83 -9.18
CA HIS A 299 -25.52 4.71 -10.35
C HIS A 299 -26.66 5.74 -10.26
N ALA A 300 -27.87 5.30 -9.87
CA ALA A 300 -29.01 6.21 -9.70
C ALA A 300 -28.74 7.24 -8.57
N LEU A 301 -28.12 6.82 -7.46
CA LEU A 301 -27.68 7.72 -6.39
C LEU A 301 -26.66 8.72 -6.93
N GLY A 302 -25.66 8.27 -7.68
CA GLY A 302 -24.65 9.13 -8.30
C GLY A 302 -25.27 10.20 -9.20
N LEU A 303 -26.23 9.83 -10.05
CA LEU A 303 -26.94 10.81 -10.91
C LEU A 303 -27.72 11.84 -10.09
N SER A 304 -28.35 11.44 -8.98
CA SER A 304 -29.07 12.36 -8.10
C SER A 304 -28.12 13.34 -7.41
N GLU A 305 -26.96 12.88 -6.95
CA GLU A 305 -25.94 13.72 -6.33
C GLU A 305 -25.28 14.68 -7.31
N VAL A 306 -24.97 14.23 -8.53
CA VAL A 306 -24.46 15.13 -9.60
C VAL A 306 -25.47 16.27 -9.84
N LYS A 307 -26.76 15.96 -9.96
CA LYS A 307 -27.81 16.98 -10.14
C LYS A 307 -27.87 17.95 -8.96
N ARG A 308 -27.78 17.45 -7.72
CA ARG A 308 -27.77 18.27 -6.51
C ARG A 308 -26.56 19.21 -6.49
N ILE A 309 -25.35 18.67 -6.72
CA ILE A 309 -24.10 19.42 -6.71
C ILE A 309 -24.08 20.48 -7.82
N GLU A 310 -24.51 20.15 -9.04
CA GLU A 310 -24.58 21.12 -10.15
C GLU A 310 -25.61 22.22 -9.86
N GLY A 311 -26.68 21.92 -9.16
CA GLY A 311 -27.63 22.91 -8.66
C GLY A 311 -26.97 23.92 -7.70
N GLU A 312 -26.18 23.43 -6.75
CA GLU A 312 -25.43 24.30 -5.81
C GLU A 312 -24.34 25.11 -6.53
N MET A 313 -23.58 24.48 -7.44
CA MET A 313 -22.58 25.19 -8.24
C MET A 313 -23.23 26.29 -9.09
N THR A 314 -24.41 26.04 -9.67
CA THR A 314 -25.18 27.03 -10.43
C THR A 314 -25.63 28.20 -9.53
N ARG A 315 -26.06 27.91 -8.31
CA ARG A 315 -26.43 28.94 -7.32
C ARG A 315 -25.22 29.83 -7.01
N ILE A 316 -24.05 29.22 -6.78
CA ILE A 316 -22.79 29.95 -6.52
C ILE A 316 -22.42 30.79 -7.75
N ALA A 317 -22.44 30.25 -8.97
CA ALA A 317 -22.14 30.98 -10.20
C ALA A 317 -23.01 32.24 -10.34
N LYS A 318 -24.33 32.10 -10.10
CA LYS A 318 -25.27 33.23 -10.15
C LYS A 318 -24.98 34.27 -9.05
N SER A 319 -24.62 33.86 -7.84
CA SER A 319 -24.24 34.78 -6.76
C SER A 319 -22.96 35.59 -7.06
N GLN A 320 -22.12 35.04 -7.97
CA GLN A 320 -20.91 35.72 -8.47
C GLN A 320 -21.17 36.52 -9.77
N GLY A 321 -22.44 36.69 -10.19
CA GLY A 321 -22.84 37.50 -11.34
C GLY A 321 -22.76 36.80 -12.69
N PHE A 322 -22.55 35.48 -12.74
CA PHE A 322 -22.55 34.70 -13.97
C PHE A 322 -23.94 34.22 -14.36
N ALA A 323 -24.24 34.19 -15.65
CA ALA A 323 -25.54 33.73 -16.16
C ALA A 323 -25.80 32.24 -15.86
N ASP A 324 -24.76 31.42 -15.98
CA ASP A 324 -24.83 29.97 -15.80
C ASP A 324 -23.50 29.38 -15.31
N LEU A 325 -23.52 28.09 -15.00
CA LEU A 325 -22.36 27.34 -14.53
C LEU A 325 -21.27 27.21 -15.62
N ALA A 326 -21.65 27.14 -16.88
CA ALA A 326 -20.67 26.98 -17.98
C ALA A 326 -19.82 28.24 -18.14
N SER A 327 -20.43 29.43 -18.12
CA SER A 327 -19.71 30.71 -18.16
C SER A 327 -18.81 30.91 -16.93
N PHE A 328 -19.28 30.50 -15.75
CA PHE A 328 -18.46 30.54 -14.53
C PHE A 328 -17.25 29.60 -14.63
N ARG A 329 -17.43 28.35 -15.04
CA ARG A 329 -16.32 27.41 -15.25
C ARG A 329 -15.32 27.90 -16.30
N ALA A 330 -15.81 28.50 -17.39
CA ALA A 330 -14.94 29.10 -18.40
C ALA A 330 -14.09 30.25 -17.82
N SER A 331 -14.67 31.12 -17.00
CA SER A 331 -13.95 32.21 -16.34
C SER A 331 -12.87 31.70 -15.38
N LEU A 332 -13.14 30.64 -14.60
CA LEU A 332 -12.16 30.02 -13.74
C LEU A 332 -11.01 29.39 -14.53
N LYS A 333 -11.32 28.72 -15.64
CA LYS A 333 -10.30 28.12 -16.51
C LYS A 333 -9.37 29.15 -17.18
N SER A 334 -9.89 30.32 -17.50
CA SER A 334 -9.11 31.40 -18.14
C SER A 334 -8.41 32.32 -17.16
N ASN A 335 -8.71 32.25 -15.87
CA ASN A 335 -8.14 33.12 -14.84
C ASN A 335 -6.76 32.59 -14.41
N PRO A 336 -5.64 33.32 -14.67
CA PRO A 336 -4.32 32.88 -14.24
C PRO A 336 -4.19 32.68 -12.71
N ALA A 337 -4.98 33.40 -11.89
CA ALA A 337 -4.96 33.26 -10.44
C ALA A 337 -5.46 31.90 -9.94
N THR A 338 -6.17 31.14 -10.79
CA THR A 338 -6.66 29.78 -10.46
C THR A 338 -5.70 28.68 -10.91
N HIS A 339 -4.52 29.01 -11.40
CA HIS A 339 -3.49 28.07 -11.86
C HIS A 339 -2.22 28.22 -11.02
N ALA A 340 -1.48 27.13 -10.93
CA ALA A 340 -0.21 27.13 -10.21
C ALA A 340 0.87 27.87 -11.03
N THR A 341 1.72 28.62 -10.34
CA THR A 341 2.81 29.38 -10.96
C THR A 341 4.12 28.59 -11.06
N SER A 342 4.26 27.51 -10.27
CA SER A 342 5.42 26.61 -10.28
C SER A 342 5.09 25.30 -9.58
N ARG A 343 5.98 24.32 -9.72
CA ARG A 343 5.92 23.07 -8.92
C ARG A 343 5.93 23.36 -7.42
N GLU A 344 6.79 24.26 -6.98
CA GLU A 344 6.93 24.63 -5.58
C GLU A 344 5.72 25.41 -5.06
N ASP A 345 5.04 26.21 -5.89
CA ASP A 345 3.79 26.88 -5.53
C ASP A 345 2.72 25.86 -5.12
N ILE A 346 2.57 24.76 -5.85
CA ILE A 346 1.65 23.68 -5.48
C ILE A 346 1.99 23.12 -4.10
N LEU A 347 3.25 22.71 -3.89
CA LEU A 347 3.69 22.12 -2.61
C LEU A 347 3.49 23.09 -1.43
N ASN A 348 3.81 24.38 -1.64
CA ASN A 348 3.67 25.42 -0.60
C ASN A 348 2.21 25.68 -0.24
N ARG A 349 1.27 25.59 -1.18
CA ARG A 349 -0.16 25.68 -0.88
C ARG A 349 -0.62 24.53 0.01
N TYR A 350 -0.24 23.27 -0.29
CA TYR A 350 -0.54 22.13 0.59
C TYR A 350 0.02 22.34 1.99
N ARG A 351 1.30 22.71 2.11
CA ARG A 351 1.94 23.00 3.42
C ARG A 351 1.22 24.14 4.16
N GLY A 352 0.81 25.17 3.43
CA GLY A 352 0.08 26.32 3.99
C GLY A 352 -1.27 25.93 4.58
N PHE A 353 -2.09 25.17 3.86
CA PHE A 353 -3.38 24.71 4.35
C PHE A 353 -3.25 23.78 5.56
N LEU A 354 -2.29 22.84 5.55
CA LEU A 354 -2.02 22.00 6.71
C LEU A 354 -1.58 22.83 7.93
N ALA A 355 -0.72 23.85 7.73
CA ALA A 355 -0.30 24.75 8.80
C ALA A 355 -1.45 25.59 9.38
N GLN A 356 -2.41 25.99 8.56
CA GLN A 356 -3.62 26.68 8.98
C GLN A 356 -4.56 25.78 9.79
N MET A 357 -4.72 24.51 9.39
CA MET A 357 -5.59 23.56 10.07
C MET A 357 -5.01 23.07 11.40
N GLN A 358 -3.69 22.96 11.52
CA GLN A 358 -3.03 22.39 12.70
C GLN A 358 -3.51 23.00 14.04
N PRO A 359 -3.62 24.34 14.23
CA PRO A 359 -4.11 24.94 15.48
C PRO A 359 -5.61 24.76 15.71
N GLU A 360 -6.39 24.40 14.69
CA GLU A 360 -7.83 24.18 14.80
C GLU A 360 -8.17 22.76 15.31
N LEU A 361 -7.28 21.77 15.09
CA LEU A 361 -7.53 20.38 15.48
C LEU A 361 -7.91 20.19 16.95
N PRO A 362 -7.26 20.82 17.97
CA PRO A 362 -7.65 20.64 19.36
C PRO A 362 -9.05 21.15 19.69
N LYS A 363 -9.62 22.02 18.86
CA LYS A 363 -11.00 22.52 19.03
C LYS A 363 -12.03 21.50 18.53
N LEU A 364 -11.63 20.58 17.64
CA LEU A 364 -12.50 19.66 16.95
C LEU A 364 -12.36 18.23 17.47
N PHE A 365 -11.17 17.84 17.91
CA PHE A 365 -10.81 16.46 18.24
C PHE A 365 -10.18 16.33 19.62
N GLY A 366 -10.67 15.39 20.42
CA GLY A 366 -10.12 15.09 21.75
C GLY A 366 -8.84 14.24 21.72
N ILE A 367 -8.55 13.59 20.58
CA ILE A 367 -7.34 12.81 20.35
C ILE A 367 -6.67 13.34 19.09
N LEU A 368 -5.37 13.58 19.17
CA LEU A 368 -4.59 14.11 18.05
C LEU A 368 -3.51 13.11 17.62
N PRO A 369 -3.11 13.11 16.35
CA PRO A 369 -2.05 12.24 15.86
C PRO A 369 -0.71 12.63 16.50
N LYS A 370 0.10 11.64 16.87
CA LYS A 370 1.45 11.83 17.37
C LYS A 370 2.47 11.93 16.24
N THR A 371 2.19 11.28 15.13
CA THR A 371 3.05 11.25 13.94
C THR A 371 2.89 12.55 13.16
N LYS A 372 4.01 13.09 12.70
CA LYS A 372 4.01 14.26 11.80
C LYS A 372 3.62 13.84 10.38
N VAL A 373 3.20 14.83 9.59
CA VAL A 373 2.99 14.66 8.14
C VAL A 373 3.91 15.61 7.37
N VAL A 374 4.44 15.13 6.24
CA VAL A 374 5.27 15.91 5.32
C VAL A 374 4.67 15.89 3.92
N VAL A 375 4.91 16.97 3.16
CA VAL A 375 4.45 17.11 1.77
C VAL A 375 5.63 16.90 0.84
N MET A 376 5.51 15.92 -0.04
CA MET A 376 6.54 15.48 -0.99
C MET A 376 6.02 15.60 -2.44
N PRO A 377 6.86 15.88 -3.43
CA PRO A 377 6.43 15.75 -4.83
C PRO A 377 6.30 14.27 -5.21
N VAL A 378 5.33 13.97 -6.09
CA VAL A 378 5.27 12.68 -6.78
C VAL A 378 6.54 12.51 -7.64
N GLU A 379 7.07 11.30 -7.69
CA GLU A 379 8.28 10.99 -8.44
C GLU A 379 8.04 11.15 -9.97
N ALA A 380 9.03 11.69 -10.68
CA ALA A 380 8.92 12.08 -12.07
C ALA A 380 8.47 10.93 -12.99
N PHE A 381 8.86 9.68 -12.70
CA PHE A 381 8.52 8.52 -13.52
C PHE A 381 7.03 8.18 -13.55
N ARG A 382 6.25 8.63 -12.54
CA ARG A 382 4.81 8.34 -12.44
C ARG A 382 3.91 9.58 -12.51
N GLU A 383 4.45 10.80 -12.57
CA GLU A 383 3.67 12.05 -12.59
C GLU A 383 2.52 12.06 -13.63
N LYS A 384 2.75 11.46 -14.82
CA LYS A 384 1.75 11.43 -15.90
C LYS A 384 0.52 10.56 -15.61
N SER A 385 0.63 9.64 -14.67
CA SER A 385 -0.42 8.67 -14.34
C SER A 385 -0.86 8.71 -12.88
N ALA A 386 -0.10 9.39 -12.01
CA ALA A 386 -0.45 9.53 -10.60
C ALA A 386 -1.65 10.47 -10.41
N ALA A 387 -2.40 10.25 -9.32
CA ALA A 387 -3.45 11.14 -8.84
C ALA A 387 -2.91 12.55 -8.53
N ALA A 388 -3.80 13.48 -8.21
CA ALA A 388 -3.42 14.85 -7.82
C ALA A 388 -2.62 14.87 -6.51
N ALA A 389 -3.01 14.04 -5.54
CA ALA A 389 -2.27 13.74 -4.34
C ALA A 389 -2.62 12.33 -3.86
N GLU A 390 -1.81 11.80 -2.93
CA GLU A 390 -2.04 10.54 -2.24
C GLU A 390 -1.33 10.56 -0.89
N TYR A 391 -1.92 9.92 0.12
CA TYR A 391 -1.34 9.80 1.45
C TYR A 391 -0.70 8.43 1.67
N HIS A 392 0.54 8.44 2.15
CA HIS A 392 1.24 7.26 2.65
C HIS A 392 1.43 7.34 4.15
N GLN A 393 0.99 6.32 4.87
CA GLN A 393 1.03 6.31 6.33
C GLN A 393 2.46 6.29 6.88
N GLY A 394 2.64 6.96 8.02
CA GLY A 394 3.86 6.86 8.82
C GLY A 394 3.94 5.55 9.61
N THR A 395 5.03 5.36 10.35
CA THR A 395 5.15 4.24 11.29
C THR A 395 4.36 4.52 12.58
N PRO A 396 3.80 3.48 13.23
CA PRO A 396 3.07 3.65 14.49
C PRO A 396 3.89 4.25 15.64
N ASP A 397 5.21 4.05 15.64
CA ASP A 397 6.15 4.62 16.61
C ASP A 397 6.58 6.06 16.27
N GLY A 398 6.19 6.58 15.10
CA GLY A 398 6.53 7.91 14.62
C GLY A 398 7.96 8.06 14.09
N SER A 399 8.73 7.00 13.95
CA SER A 399 10.09 7.05 13.42
C SER A 399 10.14 7.50 11.95
N ARG A 400 9.09 7.19 11.16
CA ARG A 400 8.85 7.73 9.84
C ARG A 400 7.55 8.53 9.83
N PRO A 401 7.54 9.80 9.35
CA PRO A 401 6.33 10.61 9.24
C PRO A 401 5.37 10.05 8.19
N GLY A 402 4.09 10.43 8.30
CA GLY A 402 3.16 10.31 7.18
C GLY A 402 3.59 11.21 6.02
N GLN A 403 3.33 10.80 4.80
CA GLN A 403 3.76 11.49 3.59
C GLN A 403 2.57 11.76 2.68
N ILE A 404 2.41 13.02 2.25
CA ILE A 404 1.46 13.39 1.20
C ILE A 404 2.27 13.59 -0.06
N PHE A 405 2.14 12.69 -1.03
CA PHE A 405 2.73 12.83 -2.33
C PHE A 405 1.82 13.67 -3.22
N VAL A 406 2.32 14.81 -3.67
CA VAL A 406 1.56 15.78 -4.46
C VAL A 406 2.10 15.80 -5.89
N ASN A 407 1.22 15.60 -6.85
CA ASN A 407 1.58 15.62 -8.26
C ASN A 407 1.80 17.04 -8.74
N THR A 408 3.04 17.39 -9.00
CA THR A 408 3.47 18.70 -9.51
C THR A 408 3.76 18.71 -11.00
N GLY A 409 3.61 17.57 -11.68
CA GLY A 409 3.75 17.47 -13.15
C GLY A 409 2.71 18.33 -13.86
N ASP A 410 3.10 18.92 -15.01
CA ASP A 410 2.23 19.81 -15.80
C ASP A 410 1.57 20.92 -14.96
N PHE A 411 2.34 21.52 -14.05
CA PHE A 411 1.83 22.50 -13.07
C PHE A 411 1.08 23.68 -13.71
N ALA A 412 1.49 24.11 -14.92
CA ALA A 412 0.87 25.25 -15.61
C ALA A 412 -0.61 25.02 -15.97
N ASN A 413 -1.02 23.76 -16.12
CA ASN A 413 -2.39 23.36 -16.41
C ASN A 413 -3.15 22.87 -15.16
N ARG A 414 -2.52 22.89 -13.97
CA ARG A 414 -3.16 22.48 -12.72
C ARG A 414 -3.90 23.62 -12.06
N SER A 415 -5.19 23.40 -11.79
CA SER A 415 -5.99 24.32 -10.99
C SER A 415 -5.58 24.27 -9.52
N VAL A 416 -5.49 25.44 -8.88
CA VAL A 416 -5.26 25.54 -7.44
C VAL A 416 -6.55 25.48 -6.62
N LEU A 417 -7.71 25.46 -7.26
CA LEU A 417 -9.02 25.60 -6.59
C LEU A 417 -9.39 24.42 -5.69
N THR A 418 -8.85 23.24 -5.98
CA THR A 418 -9.13 22.01 -5.19
C THR A 418 -8.00 21.68 -4.21
N ILE A 419 -6.91 22.47 -4.18
CA ILE A 419 -5.75 22.14 -3.33
C ILE A 419 -6.13 22.14 -1.86
N GLU A 420 -6.94 23.09 -1.40
CA GLU A 420 -7.37 23.17 0.00
C GLU A 420 -8.11 21.91 0.44
N SER A 421 -9.16 21.54 -0.28
CA SER A 421 -9.94 20.33 0.03
C SER A 421 -9.09 19.05 -0.07
N THR A 422 -8.21 18.96 -1.07
CA THR A 422 -7.32 17.80 -1.22
C THR A 422 -6.27 17.76 -0.10
N ALA A 423 -5.71 18.91 0.31
CA ALA A 423 -4.76 18.96 1.43
C ALA A 423 -5.38 18.49 2.75
N TYR A 424 -6.64 18.83 2.99
CA TYR A 424 -7.38 18.37 4.17
C TYR A 424 -7.73 16.90 4.07
N HIS A 425 -8.15 16.42 2.89
CA HIS A 425 -8.44 15.02 2.61
C HIS A 425 -7.22 14.11 2.85
N GLU A 426 -6.08 14.43 2.23
CA GLU A 426 -4.86 13.60 2.38
C GLU A 426 -4.19 13.78 3.75
N GLY A 427 -4.34 14.97 4.35
CA GLY A 427 -3.65 15.36 5.56
C GLY A 427 -4.53 15.35 6.80
N ILE A 428 -4.72 16.55 7.33
CA ILE A 428 -5.51 16.81 8.52
C ILE A 428 -6.67 17.74 8.18
N PRO A 429 -7.92 17.35 8.57
CA PRO A 429 -8.29 16.23 9.45
C PRO A 429 -8.59 14.90 8.74
N GLY A 430 -8.20 14.70 7.48
CA GLY A 430 -8.52 13.53 6.67
C GLY A 430 -7.67 12.29 6.98
N HIS A 431 -7.09 11.67 5.94
CA HIS A 431 -6.38 10.39 6.03
C HIS A 431 -5.29 10.36 7.10
N HIS A 432 -4.43 11.36 7.16
CA HIS A 432 -3.34 11.39 8.15
C HIS A 432 -3.88 11.36 9.59
N LEU A 433 -4.89 12.16 9.92
CA LEU A 433 -5.48 12.18 11.26
C LEU A 433 -6.06 10.82 11.61
N GLN A 434 -6.93 10.28 10.75
CA GLN A 434 -7.68 9.04 11.00
C GLN A 434 -6.74 7.85 11.14
N ILE A 435 -5.82 7.65 10.19
CA ILE A 435 -4.93 6.50 10.14
C ILE A 435 -3.91 6.55 11.30
N SER A 436 -3.31 7.72 11.56
CA SER A 436 -2.35 7.87 12.65
C SER A 436 -2.98 7.65 14.03
N ILE A 437 -4.24 8.05 14.23
CA ILE A 437 -4.97 7.74 15.48
C ILE A 437 -5.26 6.25 15.56
N ALA A 438 -5.77 5.63 14.48
CA ALA A 438 -6.08 4.20 14.44
C ALA A 438 -4.87 3.33 14.81
N GLN A 439 -3.68 3.68 14.28
CA GLN A 439 -2.42 2.99 14.57
C GLN A 439 -2.03 3.01 16.07
N THR A 440 -2.53 3.97 16.84
CA THR A 440 -2.14 4.16 18.25
C THR A 440 -3.21 3.73 19.25
N LEU A 441 -4.35 3.20 18.79
CA LEU A 441 -5.42 2.76 19.68
C LEU A 441 -5.03 1.49 20.48
N PRO A 442 -4.84 1.58 21.81
CA PRO A 442 -4.10 0.56 22.56
C PRO A 442 -4.86 -0.76 22.79
N LYS A 443 -6.15 -0.81 22.52
CA LYS A 443 -7.02 -1.97 22.80
C LYS A 443 -7.46 -2.72 21.53
N LEU A 444 -6.98 -2.32 20.37
CA LEU A 444 -7.30 -3.00 19.14
C LEU A 444 -6.20 -3.98 18.74
N PRO A 445 -6.56 -5.17 18.24
CA PRO A 445 -5.57 -6.08 17.67
C PRO A 445 -4.90 -5.41 16.45
N PRO A 446 -3.60 -5.72 16.17
CA PRO A 446 -2.83 -5.04 15.12
C PRO A 446 -3.50 -5.00 13.76
N PHE A 447 -4.17 -6.07 13.35
CA PHE A 447 -4.88 -6.08 12.06
C PHE A 447 -5.94 -4.97 11.97
N ARG A 448 -6.64 -4.63 13.08
CA ARG A 448 -7.63 -3.55 13.10
C ARG A 448 -7.02 -2.15 13.09
N GLN A 449 -5.83 -2.00 13.65
CA GLN A 449 -5.10 -0.73 13.58
C GLN A 449 -4.66 -0.40 12.16
N GLN A 450 -4.58 -1.42 11.29
CA GLN A 450 -4.14 -1.32 9.90
C GLN A 450 -5.25 -1.68 8.90
N ALA A 451 -6.41 -2.14 9.37
CA ALA A 451 -7.52 -2.48 8.48
C ALA A 451 -8.10 -1.23 7.83
N GLY A 452 -8.15 -1.26 6.51
CA GLY A 452 -8.79 -0.23 5.69
C GLY A 452 -10.07 -0.75 5.06
N TYR A 453 -11.21 -0.15 5.43
CA TYR A 453 -12.44 -0.26 4.65
C TYR A 453 -12.60 1.03 3.87
N THR A 454 -12.59 0.95 2.54
CA THR A 454 -12.61 2.12 1.65
C THR A 454 -13.76 3.08 2.01
N ALA A 455 -14.96 2.55 2.23
CA ALA A 455 -16.10 3.37 2.63
C ALA A 455 -15.88 4.15 3.94
N TYR A 456 -15.10 3.61 4.88
CA TYR A 456 -14.77 4.30 6.12
C TYR A 456 -13.63 5.31 5.94
N ILE A 457 -12.55 4.91 5.26
CA ILE A 457 -11.35 5.74 5.09
C ILE A 457 -11.67 6.96 4.22
N GLU A 458 -12.29 6.73 3.05
CA GLU A 458 -12.68 7.78 2.11
C GLU A 458 -13.87 8.60 2.63
N GLY A 459 -14.79 7.94 3.33
CA GLY A 459 -15.94 8.61 3.93
C GLY A 459 -15.58 9.51 5.10
N TRP A 460 -14.46 9.23 5.78
CA TRP A 460 -13.90 10.12 6.80
C TRP A 460 -13.19 11.32 6.16
N ALA A 461 -12.30 11.05 5.21
CA ALA A 461 -11.47 12.07 4.57
C ALA A 461 -12.27 13.09 3.79
#